data_1097fcc86481045a2a683791a6f6df20
#
_entry.id   1097fcc86481045a2a683791a6f6df20
#
_cell.length_a   1.000
_cell.length_b   1.000
_cell.length_c   1.000
_cell.angle_alpha   90.00
_cell.angle_beta   90.00
_cell.angle_gamma   90.00
#
_symmetry.space_group_name_H-M   'P 1'
#
loop_
_entity.id
_entity.type
_entity.pdbx_description
1 polymer ?
#
loop_
_entity_poly.entity_id
_entity_poly.type
_entity_poly.pdbx_seq_one_letter_code
_entity_poly.pdbx_strand_id
1 'polypeptide(L)'
;MSQITQKIAKNASVLFGSQLIMWLLTMALTIVMPRYLGAVGVGKIHFATSLWTIIGVIAAFGIDTLLIKEIARQPSRTSDLFGSALALRCALFLIGYLALFLTLEFFGYPTDTIIIVCLVGVANLIRQIVTLAQATLQGLERMELFSSGEILGNALYTVLGVALLLNGWGIYAIAVLLIVTVAINLSIQLFFLHRLYPLRLNFRPHEAFALLKTGWPYLLSSFFLVAYMQVDVIILSALVDEQAIGWYSAAYRLFGTFLFIPSVYIMAAFPVLSRLHVNDQGSLHYLIGKSIDTIFLLSIPIGFGMTMIASPLVTLIFGPEFANSGPILAVLGVVLILTYQNILIGHFLISMDRQNAWTKVMVVATIATIPLDMVLIPWCEATFGNGALGGAISFGMTELSMMLMGLYLLPTGALTRANLWTALRVMVAGLVMIVVVSRFDNLFIAIPVFLGVVSYLALVLLLRIIPKEDFAFLQGLLQQLFNKARRPQPEAVNS
;
A
#
# COMPACT_ATOMS: atom_id res chain seq x y z
N MET A 1 11.93 -29.92 11.20
CA MET A 1 11.05 -29.14 10.28
C MET A 1 11.00 -29.87 8.95
N SER A 2 9.83 -30.05 8.34
CA SER A 2 9.74 -30.69 7.01
C SER A 2 10.43 -29.79 5.97
N GLN A 3 10.95 -30.37 4.88
CA GLN A 3 11.56 -29.63 3.77
C GLN A 3 10.61 -28.56 3.21
N ILE A 4 9.31 -28.83 3.19
CA ILE A 4 8.25 -27.90 2.79
C ILE A 4 8.22 -26.68 3.71
N THR A 5 8.25 -26.87 5.04
CA THR A 5 8.24 -25.77 6.03
C THR A 5 9.48 -24.89 5.89
N GLN A 6 10.65 -25.47 5.64
CA GLN A 6 11.89 -24.71 5.42
C GLN A 6 11.83 -23.89 4.12
N LYS A 7 11.27 -24.45 3.03
CA LYS A 7 11.10 -23.75 1.76
C LYS A 7 10.12 -22.56 1.89
N ILE A 8 8.99 -22.77 2.57
CA ILE A 8 8.00 -21.71 2.84
C ILE A 8 8.64 -20.60 3.67
N ALA A 9 9.34 -20.95 4.75
CA ALA A 9 9.99 -19.95 5.61
C ALA A 9 11.08 -19.16 4.85
N LYS A 10 11.87 -19.82 4.00
CA LYS A 10 12.86 -19.16 3.14
C LYS A 10 12.20 -18.18 2.17
N ASN A 11 11.18 -18.62 1.45
CA ASN A 11 10.47 -17.77 0.47
C ASN A 11 9.83 -16.54 1.15
N ALA A 12 9.17 -16.74 2.29
CA ALA A 12 8.59 -15.65 3.07
C ALA A 12 9.64 -14.66 3.57
N SER A 13 10.80 -15.16 4.05
CA SER A 13 11.90 -14.29 4.51
C SER A 13 12.51 -13.49 3.37
N VAL A 14 12.66 -14.06 2.18
CA VAL A 14 13.17 -13.37 0.99
C VAL A 14 12.19 -12.26 0.58
N LEU A 15 10.90 -12.56 0.48
CA LEU A 15 9.88 -11.57 0.13
C LEU A 15 9.81 -10.44 1.16
N PHE A 16 9.85 -10.76 2.46
CA PHE A 16 9.82 -9.75 3.51
C PHE A 16 11.08 -8.86 3.50
N GLY A 17 12.26 -9.47 3.37
CA GLY A 17 13.52 -8.71 3.28
C GLY A 17 13.56 -7.80 2.04
N SER A 18 13.11 -8.30 0.88
CA SER A 18 13.01 -7.49 -0.34
C SER A 18 12.04 -6.32 -0.16
N GLN A 19 10.90 -6.54 0.49
CA GLN A 19 9.90 -5.49 0.75
C GLN A 19 10.45 -4.37 1.64
N LEU A 20 11.22 -4.71 2.69
CA LEU A 20 11.87 -3.71 3.55
C LEU A 20 12.87 -2.85 2.76
N ILE A 21 13.70 -3.47 1.92
CA ILE A 21 14.65 -2.75 1.06
C ILE A 21 13.89 -1.81 0.12
N MET A 22 12.81 -2.28 -0.49
CA MET A 22 11.97 -1.49 -1.39
C MET A 22 11.36 -0.27 -0.69
N TRP A 23 10.88 -0.42 0.54
CA TRP A 23 10.36 0.71 1.32
C TRP A 23 11.41 1.77 1.62
N LEU A 24 12.61 1.36 2.02
CA LEU A 24 13.72 2.29 2.27
C LEU A 24 14.13 3.06 1.00
N LEU A 25 14.21 2.37 -0.14
CA LEU A 25 14.50 2.99 -1.44
C LEU A 25 13.38 3.96 -1.84
N THR A 26 12.13 3.55 -1.77
CA THR A 26 10.98 4.39 -2.10
C THR A 26 10.91 5.63 -1.21
N MET A 27 11.24 5.51 0.08
CA MET A 27 11.26 6.62 1.03
C MET A 27 12.25 7.71 0.62
N ALA A 28 13.43 7.34 0.10
CA ALA A 28 14.41 8.32 -0.38
C ALA A 28 13.86 9.18 -1.52
N LEU A 29 13.24 8.58 -2.53
CA LEU A 29 12.58 9.32 -3.62
C LEU A 29 11.35 10.12 -3.15
N THR A 30 10.59 9.58 -2.20
CA THR A 30 9.44 10.25 -1.61
C THR A 30 9.83 11.60 -0.99
N ILE A 31 11.03 11.69 -0.42
CA ILE A 31 11.53 12.93 0.19
C ILE A 31 12.10 13.88 -0.87
N VAL A 32 12.92 13.35 -1.80
CA VAL A 32 13.67 14.17 -2.76
C VAL A 32 12.78 14.71 -3.87
N MET A 33 11.91 13.87 -4.43
CA MET A 33 11.11 14.21 -5.62
C MET A 33 10.27 15.49 -5.43
N PRO A 34 9.49 15.68 -4.36
CA PRO A 34 8.69 16.88 -4.17
C PRO A 34 9.52 18.17 -4.09
N ARG A 35 10.70 18.10 -3.45
CA ARG A 35 11.57 19.29 -3.30
C ARG A 35 12.12 19.83 -4.62
N TYR A 36 12.30 18.96 -5.61
CA TYR A 36 12.90 19.33 -6.89
C TYR A 36 11.90 19.48 -8.03
N LEU A 37 10.77 18.77 -7.99
CA LEU A 37 9.73 18.87 -9.01
C LEU A 37 8.62 19.85 -8.66
N GLY A 38 8.53 20.29 -7.39
CA GLY A 38 7.43 21.12 -6.90
C GLY A 38 6.09 20.38 -6.84
N ALA A 39 5.06 21.06 -6.36
CA ALA A 39 3.72 20.47 -6.19
C ALA A 39 3.10 20.08 -7.53
N VAL A 40 3.20 20.94 -8.55
CA VAL A 40 2.67 20.68 -9.90
C VAL A 40 3.29 19.44 -10.52
N GLY A 41 4.63 19.30 -10.47
CA GLY A 41 5.32 18.14 -11.03
C GLY A 41 4.95 16.83 -10.32
N VAL A 42 4.85 16.86 -9.00
CA VAL A 42 4.40 15.70 -8.20
C VAL A 42 2.94 15.35 -8.52
N GLY A 43 2.07 16.36 -8.65
CA GLY A 43 0.67 16.19 -9.03
C GLY A 43 0.52 15.47 -10.36
N LYS A 44 1.26 15.92 -11.42
CA LYS A 44 1.24 15.29 -12.74
C LYS A 44 1.68 13.82 -12.72
N ILE A 45 2.77 13.51 -12.00
CA ILE A 45 3.23 12.10 -11.87
C ILE A 45 2.21 11.26 -11.14
N HIS A 46 1.63 11.79 -10.04
CA HIS A 46 0.65 11.04 -9.26
C HIS A 46 -0.63 10.79 -10.06
N PHE A 47 -1.15 11.81 -10.74
CA PHE A 47 -2.28 11.68 -11.65
C PHE A 47 -2.03 10.63 -12.75
N ALA A 48 -0.90 10.74 -13.46
CA ALA A 48 -0.51 9.77 -14.48
C ALA A 48 -0.44 8.34 -13.92
N THR A 49 0.19 8.17 -12.74
CA THR A 49 0.33 6.84 -12.10
C THR A 49 -1.01 6.28 -11.67
N SER A 50 -1.93 7.10 -11.16
CA SER A 50 -3.27 6.68 -10.72
C SER A 50 -4.11 6.17 -11.89
N LEU A 51 -4.12 6.90 -13.02
CA LEU A 51 -4.80 6.46 -14.25
C LEU A 51 -4.25 5.12 -14.73
N TRP A 52 -2.91 5.00 -14.82
CA TRP A 52 -2.29 3.76 -15.29
C TRP A 52 -2.43 2.59 -14.32
N THR A 53 -2.60 2.85 -13.02
CA THR A 53 -2.89 1.79 -12.05
C THR A 53 -4.25 1.15 -12.32
N ILE A 54 -5.28 1.95 -12.61
CA ILE A 54 -6.62 1.45 -12.96
C ILE A 54 -6.60 0.68 -14.29
N ILE A 55 -6.01 1.27 -15.34
CA ILE A 55 -5.90 0.59 -16.64
C ILE A 55 -5.08 -0.69 -16.52
N GLY A 56 -4.02 -0.65 -15.70
CA GLY A 56 -3.17 -1.80 -15.44
C GLY A 56 -3.92 -2.99 -14.84
N VAL A 57 -4.84 -2.75 -13.91
CA VAL A 57 -5.68 -3.82 -13.34
C VAL A 57 -6.66 -4.38 -14.37
N ILE A 58 -7.24 -3.52 -15.21
CA ILE A 58 -8.12 -3.97 -16.31
C ILE A 58 -7.32 -4.84 -17.29
N ALA A 59 -6.11 -4.40 -17.66
CA ALA A 59 -5.24 -5.15 -18.57
C ALA A 59 -4.73 -6.46 -17.96
N ALA A 60 -4.43 -6.46 -16.65
CA ALA A 60 -4.03 -7.66 -15.92
C ALA A 60 -5.13 -8.72 -15.86
N PHE A 61 -6.40 -8.30 -15.86
CA PHE A 61 -7.60 -9.15 -15.89
C PHE A 61 -7.61 -10.30 -14.88
N GLY A 62 -6.88 -10.17 -13.76
CA GLY A 62 -6.72 -11.25 -12.78
C GLY A 62 -5.86 -12.43 -13.27
N ILE A 63 -5.21 -12.29 -14.42
CA ILE A 63 -4.40 -13.33 -15.06
C ILE A 63 -3.23 -13.75 -14.18
N ASP A 64 -2.63 -12.83 -13.41
CA ASP A 64 -1.47 -13.14 -12.55
C ASP A 64 -1.79 -14.27 -11.57
N THR A 65 -2.93 -14.15 -10.86
CA THR A 65 -3.38 -15.16 -9.90
C THR A 65 -3.66 -16.51 -10.57
N LEU A 66 -4.24 -16.49 -11.78
CA LEU A 66 -4.49 -17.70 -12.55
C LEU A 66 -3.20 -18.35 -13.01
N LEU A 67 -2.25 -17.55 -13.51
CA LEU A 67 -0.94 -18.05 -13.94
C LEU A 67 -0.19 -18.74 -12.80
N ILE A 68 -0.11 -18.09 -11.65
CA ILE A 68 0.54 -18.67 -10.46
C ILE A 68 -0.07 -20.04 -10.14
N LYS A 69 -1.41 -20.12 -10.12
CA LYS A 69 -2.14 -21.35 -9.79
C LYS A 69 -1.95 -22.45 -10.82
N GLU A 70 -2.11 -22.13 -12.11
CA GLU A 70 -2.04 -23.11 -13.18
C GLU A 70 -0.61 -23.60 -13.43
N ILE A 71 0.39 -22.73 -13.37
CA ILE A 71 1.81 -23.09 -13.50
C ILE A 71 2.26 -23.96 -12.32
N ALA A 72 1.85 -23.62 -11.08
CA ALA A 72 2.17 -24.44 -9.92
C ALA A 72 1.59 -25.86 -10.03
N ARG A 73 0.41 -26.03 -10.68
CA ARG A 73 -0.23 -27.33 -10.91
C ARG A 73 0.38 -28.10 -12.10
N GLN A 74 0.69 -27.39 -13.18
CA GLN A 74 1.14 -27.96 -14.44
C GLN A 74 2.29 -27.14 -15.05
N PRO A 75 3.53 -27.27 -14.57
CA PRO A 75 4.68 -26.49 -15.07
C PRO A 75 4.95 -26.68 -16.57
N SER A 76 4.56 -27.81 -17.16
CA SER A 76 4.73 -28.09 -18.59
C SER A 76 3.95 -27.13 -19.50
N ARG A 77 2.88 -26.49 -19.01
CA ARG A 77 2.06 -25.53 -19.78
C ARG A 77 2.56 -24.10 -19.67
N THR A 78 3.64 -23.82 -18.94
CA THR A 78 4.15 -22.47 -18.68
C THR A 78 4.30 -21.66 -19.97
N SER A 79 4.86 -22.24 -21.03
CA SER A 79 5.14 -21.53 -22.29
C SER A 79 3.86 -21.10 -23.02
N ASP A 80 2.86 -21.97 -23.09
CA ASP A 80 1.58 -21.71 -23.76
C ASP A 80 0.75 -20.70 -22.99
N LEU A 81 0.71 -20.82 -21.65
CA LEU A 81 0.00 -19.90 -20.77
C LEU A 81 0.65 -18.51 -20.80
N PHE A 82 1.98 -18.42 -20.71
CA PHE A 82 2.71 -17.16 -20.75
C PHE A 82 2.51 -16.43 -22.07
N GLY A 83 2.66 -17.11 -23.22
CA GLY A 83 2.51 -16.50 -24.55
C GLY A 83 1.08 -15.99 -24.79
N SER A 84 0.06 -16.78 -24.41
CA SER A 84 -1.35 -16.37 -24.55
C SER A 84 -1.71 -15.21 -23.61
N ALA A 85 -1.24 -15.25 -22.37
CA ALA A 85 -1.44 -14.18 -21.38
C ALA A 85 -0.73 -12.88 -21.79
N LEU A 86 0.49 -12.97 -22.34
CA LEU A 86 1.24 -11.81 -22.83
C LEU A 86 0.51 -11.11 -23.97
N ALA A 87 0.07 -11.84 -24.99
CA ALA A 87 -0.64 -11.27 -26.13
C ALA A 87 -1.95 -10.61 -25.69
N LEU A 88 -2.73 -11.29 -24.83
CA LEU A 88 -3.98 -10.75 -24.30
C LEU A 88 -3.75 -9.46 -23.52
N ARG A 89 -2.78 -9.47 -22.59
CA ARG A 89 -2.49 -8.34 -21.73
C ARG A 89 -1.98 -7.12 -22.51
N CYS A 90 -1.09 -7.35 -23.49
CA CYS A 90 -0.65 -6.27 -24.36
C CYS A 90 -1.79 -5.68 -25.20
N ALA A 91 -2.69 -6.52 -25.71
CA ALA A 91 -3.84 -6.04 -26.47
C ALA A 91 -4.79 -5.20 -25.60
N LEU A 92 -5.17 -5.69 -24.39
CA LEU A 92 -6.03 -4.97 -23.47
C LEU A 92 -5.39 -3.65 -23.00
N PHE A 93 -4.07 -3.65 -22.73
CA PHE A 93 -3.36 -2.46 -22.32
C PHE A 93 -3.30 -1.42 -23.44
N LEU A 94 -3.00 -1.82 -24.67
CA LEU A 94 -2.95 -0.93 -25.84
C LEU A 94 -4.33 -0.31 -26.13
N ILE A 95 -5.40 -1.09 -26.00
CA ILE A 95 -6.76 -0.55 -26.10
C ILE A 95 -7.00 0.49 -25.00
N GLY A 96 -6.64 0.19 -23.74
CA GLY A 96 -6.73 1.13 -22.63
C GLY A 96 -5.86 2.37 -22.82
N TYR A 97 -4.65 2.20 -23.39
CA TYR A 97 -3.74 3.31 -23.71
C TYR A 97 -4.37 4.28 -24.75
N LEU A 98 -4.90 3.73 -25.83
CA LEU A 98 -5.56 4.53 -26.85
C LEU A 98 -6.82 5.22 -26.32
N ALA A 99 -7.64 4.49 -25.57
CA ALA A 99 -8.83 5.04 -24.95
C ALA A 99 -8.51 6.20 -23.99
N LEU A 100 -7.47 6.03 -23.14
CA LEU A 100 -7.04 7.09 -22.23
C LEU A 100 -6.50 8.31 -22.98
N PHE A 101 -5.65 8.10 -23.98
CA PHE A 101 -5.11 9.19 -24.80
C PHE A 101 -6.24 10.02 -25.43
N LEU A 102 -7.22 9.36 -26.07
CA LEU A 102 -8.37 10.03 -26.67
C LEU A 102 -9.24 10.75 -25.63
N THR A 103 -9.37 10.18 -24.43
CA THR A 103 -10.12 10.82 -23.33
C THR A 103 -9.44 12.10 -22.87
N LEU A 104 -8.12 12.09 -22.67
CA LEU A 104 -7.37 13.28 -22.24
C LEU A 104 -7.42 14.41 -23.28
N GLU A 105 -7.29 14.07 -24.56
CA GLU A 105 -7.44 15.03 -25.66
C GLU A 105 -8.87 15.61 -25.72
N PHE A 106 -9.90 14.75 -25.58
CA PHE A 106 -11.30 15.17 -25.61
C PHE A 106 -11.65 16.13 -24.47
N PHE A 107 -11.14 15.89 -23.27
CA PHE A 107 -11.35 16.76 -22.11
C PHE A 107 -10.42 17.98 -22.05
N GLY A 108 -9.51 18.14 -23.02
CA GLY A 108 -8.64 19.31 -23.16
C GLY A 108 -7.58 19.45 -22.07
N TYR A 109 -7.02 18.32 -21.60
CA TYR A 109 -5.91 18.37 -20.64
C TYR A 109 -4.67 19.08 -21.24
N PRO A 110 -3.84 19.74 -20.40
CA PRO A 110 -2.61 20.39 -20.87
C PRO A 110 -1.67 19.42 -21.60
N THR A 111 -1.07 19.88 -22.70
CA THR A 111 -0.21 19.02 -23.56
C THR A 111 0.97 18.40 -22.79
N ASP A 112 1.57 19.13 -21.86
CA ASP A 112 2.65 18.64 -21.02
C ASP A 112 2.19 17.53 -20.06
N THR A 113 0.97 17.61 -19.54
CA THR A 113 0.35 16.56 -18.73
C THR A 113 0.08 15.30 -19.56
N ILE A 114 -0.45 15.47 -20.81
CA ILE A 114 -0.66 14.36 -21.74
C ILE A 114 0.67 13.66 -22.04
N ILE A 115 1.75 14.40 -22.32
CA ILE A 115 3.08 13.83 -22.58
C ILE A 115 3.57 13.00 -21.39
N ILE A 116 3.41 13.50 -20.15
CA ILE A 116 3.81 12.78 -18.95
C ILE A 116 2.98 11.50 -18.77
N VAL A 117 1.65 11.58 -18.97
CA VAL A 117 0.78 10.41 -18.92
C VAL A 117 1.20 9.39 -19.96
N CYS A 118 1.52 9.81 -21.19
CA CYS A 118 1.99 8.90 -22.24
C CYS A 118 3.33 8.24 -21.88
N LEU A 119 4.31 8.99 -21.37
CA LEU A 119 5.61 8.43 -20.96
C LEU A 119 5.45 7.42 -19.81
N VAL A 120 4.69 7.76 -18.79
CA VAL A 120 4.37 6.84 -17.69
C VAL A 120 3.59 5.63 -18.21
N GLY A 121 2.75 5.80 -19.23
CA GLY A 121 2.04 4.72 -19.92
C GLY A 121 2.97 3.70 -20.57
N VAL A 122 4.00 4.17 -21.26
CA VAL A 122 5.03 3.29 -21.85
C VAL A 122 5.72 2.47 -20.75
N ALA A 123 6.09 3.10 -19.63
CA ALA A 123 6.68 2.39 -18.50
C ALA A 123 5.71 1.33 -17.92
N ASN A 124 4.41 1.66 -17.85
CA ASN A 124 3.40 0.73 -17.35
C ASN A 124 3.11 -0.42 -18.32
N LEU A 125 3.17 -0.21 -19.63
CA LEU A 125 3.12 -1.30 -20.61
C LEU A 125 4.24 -2.32 -20.35
N ILE A 126 5.46 -1.85 -20.19
CA ILE A 126 6.60 -2.72 -19.86
C ILE A 126 6.38 -3.41 -18.52
N ARG A 127 5.86 -2.69 -17.52
CA ARG A 127 5.53 -3.24 -16.19
C ARG A 127 4.49 -4.36 -16.27
N GLN A 128 3.51 -4.30 -17.17
CA GLN A 128 2.56 -5.41 -17.39
C GLN A 128 3.26 -6.69 -17.80
N ILE A 129 4.34 -6.60 -18.56
CA ILE A 129 5.14 -7.77 -18.96
C ILE A 129 6.00 -8.25 -17.78
N VAL A 130 6.55 -7.32 -17.01
CA VAL A 130 7.31 -7.63 -15.78
C VAL A 130 6.44 -8.42 -14.80
N THR A 131 5.23 -7.93 -14.48
CA THR A 131 4.33 -8.62 -13.52
C THR A 131 3.92 -10.00 -14.01
N LEU A 132 3.74 -10.19 -15.33
CA LEU A 132 3.47 -11.50 -15.92
C LEU A 132 4.65 -12.46 -15.75
N ALA A 133 5.88 -12.00 -15.99
CA ALA A 133 7.10 -12.79 -15.78
C ALA A 133 7.28 -13.15 -14.29
N GLN A 134 6.97 -12.20 -13.41
CA GLN A 134 7.00 -12.40 -11.96
C GLN A 134 5.96 -13.43 -11.49
N ALA A 135 4.72 -13.35 -11.97
CA ALA A 135 3.69 -14.33 -11.69
C ALA A 135 4.12 -15.75 -12.14
N THR A 136 4.80 -15.82 -13.29
CA THR A 136 5.36 -17.08 -13.81
C THR A 136 6.46 -17.61 -12.89
N LEU A 137 7.43 -16.78 -12.48
CA LEU A 137 8.48 -17.15 -11.53
C LEU A 137 7.91 -17.57 -10.18
N GLN A 138 6.87 -16.89 -9.72
CA GLN A 138 6.15 -17.22 -8.50
C GLN A 138 5.46 -18.59 -8.61
N GLY A 139 4.79 -18.87 -9.73
CA GLY A 139 4.21 -20.18 -10.02
C GLY A 139 5.25 -21.31 -10.09
N LEU A 140 6.48 -20.99 -10.49
CA LEU A 140 7.63 -21.91 -10.47
C LEU A 140 8.36 -21.96 -9.11
N GLU A 141 7.85 -21.25 -8.09
CA GLU A 141 8.40 -21.15 -6.73
C GLU A 141 9.83 -20.59 -6.65
N ARG A 142 10.16 -19.63 -7.54
CA ARG A 142 11.47 -18.95 -7.63
C ARG A 142 11.42 -17.52 -7.13
N MET A 143 11.07 -17.36 -5.84
CA MET A 143 10.87 -16.04 -5.22
C MET A 143 12.14 -15.19 -5.16
N GLU A 144 13.30 -15.81 -5.07
CA GLU A 144 14.59 -15.15 -5.08
C GLU A 144 14.84 -14.40 -6.40
N LEU A 145 14.44 -14.97 -7.53
CA LEU A 145 14.60 -14.38 -8.86
C LEU A 145 13.59 -13.27 -9.11
N PHE A 146 12.35 -13.48 -8.65
CA PHE A 146 11.31 -12.46 -8.60
C PHE A 146 11.82 -11.19 -7.90
N SER A 147 12.35 -11.33 -6.67
CA SER A 147 12.75 -10.19 -5.84
C SER A 147 14.00 -9.48 -6.36
N SER A 148 14.93 -10.18 -7.00
CA SER A 148 16.20 -9.59 -7.46
C SER A 148 16.02 -8.50 -8.51
N GLY A 149 15.15 -8.72 -9.50
CA GLY A 149 14.83 -7.73 -10.53
C GLY A 149 14.14 -6.49 -9.98
N GLU A 150 13.20 -6.68 -9.04
CA GLU A 150 12.49 -5.58 -8.37
C GLU A 150 13.45 -4.71 -7.55
N ILE A 151 14.29 -5.32 -6.72
CA ILE A 151 15.25 -4.57 -5.89
C ILE A 151 16.22 -3.78 -6.78
N LEU A 152 16.79 -4.41 -7.80
CA LEU A 152 17.75 -3.72 -8.68
C LEU A 152 17.09 -2.60 -9.48
N GLY A 153 15.90 -2.84 -10.06
CA GLY A 153 15.15 -1.83 -10.80
C GLY A 153 14.82 -0.61 -9.93
N ASN A 154 14.32 -0.83 -8.71
CA ASN A 154 14.01 0.26 -7.78
C ASN A 154 15.26 0.95 -7.21
N ALA A 155 16.35 0.22 -6.96
CA ALA A 155 17.61 0.82 -6.54
C ALA A 155 18.17 1.76 -7.62
N LEU A 156 18.17 1.31 -8.88
CA LEU A 156 18.57 2.14 -10.01
C LEU A 156 17.66 3.36 -10.17
N TYR A 157 16.34 3.17 -10.10
CA TYR A 157 15.38 4.28 -10.18
C TYR A 157 15.60 5.29 -9.08
N THR A 158 15.84 4.84 -7.82
CA THR A 158 16.10 5.73 -6.69
C THR A 158 17.42 6.46 -6.83
N VAL A 159 18.53 5.74 -7.05
CA VAL A 159 19.86 6.35 -7.09
C VAL A 159 20.00 7.30 -8.27
N LEU A 160 19.62 6.87 -9.47
CA LEU A 160 19.69 7.70 -10.66
C LEU A 160 18.64 8.82 -10.63
N GLY A 161 17.45 8.57 -10.08
CA GLY A 161 16.41 9.58 -9.94
C GLY A 161 16.85 10.71 -9.01
N VAL A 162 17.42 10.38 -7.85
CA VAL A 162 18.02 11.37 -6.94
C VAL A 162 19.15 12.13 -7.63
N ALA A 163 20.05 11.43 -8.34
CA ALA A 163 21.16 12.08 -9.06
C ALA A 163 20.65 13.04 -10.14
N LEU A 164 19.66 12.65 -10.94
CA LEU A 164 19.07 13.52 -11.97
C LEU A 164 18.41 14.75 -11.35
N LEU A 165 17.63 14.59 -10.27
CA LEU A 165 16.97 15.70 -9.60
C LEU A 165 17.98 16.68 -8.98
N LEU A 166 19.04 16.20 -8.34
CA LEU A 166 20.11 17.03 -7.80
C LEU A 166 20.85 17.83 -8.88
N ASN A 167 20.89 17.32 -10.12
CA ASN A 167 21.50 18.02 -11.27
C ASN A 167 20.48 18.92 -12.02
N GLY A 168 19.29 19.14 -11.46
CA GLY A 168 18.29 20.05 -12.03
C GLY A 168 17.49 19.48 -13.22
N TRP A 169 17.54 18.16 -13.45
CA TRP A 169 16.72 17.53 -14.48
C TRP A 169 15.25 17.48 -14.02
N GLY A 170 14.35 17.83 -14.93
CA GLY A 170 12.93 17.94 -14.60
C GLY A 170 12.15 16.64 -14.70
N ILE A 171 10.83 16.78 -14.65
CA ILE A 171 9.84 15.71 -14.62
C ILE A 171 9.97 14.71 -15.78
N TYR A 172 10.31 15.19 -16.99
CA TYR A 172 10.47 14.32 -18.16
C TYR A 172 11.62 13.32 -18.01
N ALA A 173 12.73 13.76 -17.40
CA ALA A 173 13.85 12.87 -17.13
C ALA A 173 13.47 11.74 -16.15
N ILE A 174 12.67 12.06 -15.14
CA ILE A 174 12.15 11.07 -14.18
C ILE A 174 11.19 10.08 -14.88
N ALA A 175 10.32 10.57 -15.77
CA ALA A 175 9.42 9.70 -16.53
C ALA A 175 10.19 8.76 -17.50
N VAL A 176 11.22 9.28 -18.17
CA VAL A 176 12.10 8.46 -19.03
C VAL A 176 12.92 7.46 -18.21
N LEU A 177 13.46 7.89 -17.06
CA LEU A 177 14.19 7.01 -16.16
C LEU A 177 13.31 5.84 -15.69
N LEU A 178 12.02 6.08 -15.42
CA LEU A 178 11.07 5.04 -15.07
C LEU A 178 10.98 3.98 -16.20
N ILE A 179 10.90 4.41 -17.46
CA ILE A 179 10.89 3.50 -18.62
C ILE A 179 12.17 2.64 -18.64
N VAL A 180 13.33 3.28 -18.50
CA VAL A 180 14.64 2.59 -18.55
C VAL A 180 14.76 1.57 -17.43
N THR A 181 14.40 1.93 -16.20
CA THR A 181 14.57 1.05 -15.03
C THR A 181 13.58 -0.13 -15.04
N VAL A 182 12.36 0.10 -15.51
CA VAL A 182 11.38 -1.00 -15.71
C VAL A 182 11.80 -1.91 -16.86
N ALA A 183 12.41 -1.37 -17.94
CA ALA A 183 12.96 -2.19 -19.03
C ALA A 183 14.16 -3.04 -18.57
N ILE A 184 15.03 -2.50 -17.70
CA ILE A 184 16.11 -3.28 -17.07
C ILE A 184 15.52 -4.41 -16.20
N ASN A 185 14.53 -4.11 -15.38
CA ASN A 185 13.83 -5.12 -14.57
C ASN A 185 13.25 -6.23 -15.46
N LEU A 186 12.55 -5.84 -16.55
CA LEU A 186 12.02 -6.80 -17.52
C LEU A 186 13.13 -7.70 -18.09
N SER A 187 14.23 -7.10 -18.51
CA SER A 187 15.37 -7.83 -19.09
C SER A 187 15.92 -8.88 -18.12
N ILE A 188 16.03 -8.53 -16.84
CA ILE A 188 16.48 -9.43 -15.78
C ILE A 188 15.47 -10.58 -15.58
N GLN A 189 14.18 -10.25 -15.48
CA GLN A 189 13.12 -11.25 -15.27
C GLN A 189 13.04 -12.23 -16.44
N LEU A 190 13.08 -11.73 -17.67
CA LEU A 190 13.05 -12.55 -18.87
C LEU A 190 14.32 -13.40 -19.03
N PHE A 191 15.49 -12.86 -18.68
CA PHE A 191 16.75 -13.62 -18.68
C PHE A 191 16.68 -14.84 -17.75
N PHE A 192 16.25 -14.62 -16.51
CA PHE A 192 16.11 -15.73 -15.56
C PHE A 192 15.02 -16.72 -15.97
N LEU A 193 13.89 -16.21 -16.45
CA LEU A 193 12.79 -17.06 -16.88
C LEU A 193 13.17 -17.92 -18.08
N HIS A 194 13.85 -17.34 -19.09
CA HIS A 194 14.33 -18.08 -20.26
C HIS A 194 15.37 -19.14 -19.89
N ARG A 195 16.24 -18.85 -18.91
CA ARG A 195 17.25 -19.80 -18.43
C ARG A 195 16.66 -20.98 -17.67
N LEU A 196 15.57 -20.76 -16.94
CA LEU A 196 14.86 -21.81 -16.18
C LEU A 196 13.92 -22.63 -17.06
N TYR A 197 13.28 -21.96 -17.99
CA TYR A 197 12.27 -22.55 -18.85
C TYR A 197 12.34 -21.93 -20.25
N PRO A 198 12.69 -22.68 -21.30
CA PRO A 198 12.79 -22.12 -22.65
C PRO A 198 11.40 -21.67 -23.12
N LEU A 199 11.12 -20.38 -22.98
CA LEU A 199 9.85 -19.80 -23.39
C LEU A 199 9.72 -19.86 -24.92
N ARG A 200 8.70 -20.55 -25.39
CA ARG A 200 8.21 -20.42 -26.76
C ARG A 200 6.96 -19.55 -26.72
N LEU A 201 7.00 -18.41 -27.35
CA LEU A 201 5.85 -17.48 -27.38
C LEU A 201 4.77 -18.04 -28.32
N ASN A 202 4.04 -19.02 -27.84
CA ASN A 202 2.94 -19.62 -28.59
C ASN A 202 1.64 -18.93 -28.17
N PHE A 203 1.03 -18.18 -29.09
CA PHE A 203 -0.31 -17.67 -28.88
C PHE A 203 -1.35 -18.73 -29.21
N ARG A 204 -2.19 -19.10 -28.25
CA ARG A 204 -3.33 -20.00 -28.44
C ARG A 204 -4.62 -19.27 -28.11
N PRO A 205 -5.46 -18.91 -29.11
CA PRO A 205 -6.71 -18.15 -28.89
C PRO A 205 -7.64 -18.81 -27.85
N HIS A 206 -7.70 -20.14 -27.85
CA HIS A 206 -8.50 -20.89 -26.88
C HIS A 206 -8.02 -20.66 -25.44
N GLU A 207 -6.72 -20.65 -25.18
CA GLU A 207 -6.16 -20.36 -23.86
C GLU A 207 -6.41 -18.93 -23.44
N ALA A 208 -6.27 -17.95 -24.36
CA ALA A 208 -6.57 -16.56 -24.10
C ALA A 208 -8.04 -16.35 -23.71
N PHE A 209 -8.97 -17.01 -24.41
CA PHE A 209 -10.39 -16.97 -24.07
C PHE A 209 -10.71 -17.64 -22.72
N ALA A 210 -10.05 -18.78 -22.44
CA ALA A 210 -10.19 -19.44 -21.14
C ALA A 210 -9.68 -18.57 -19.98
N LEU A 211 -8.57 -17.83 -20.18
CA LEU A 211 -8.04 -16.88 -19.20
C LEU A 211 -9.04 -15.73 -18.93
N LEU A 212 -9.68 -15.17 -19.97
CA LEU A 212 -10.73 -14.15 -19.82
C LEU A 212 -11.93 -14.69 -19.03
N LYS A 213 -12.43 -15.85 -19.41
CA LYS A 213 -13.60 -16.44 -18.75
C LYS A 213 -13.35 -16.76 -17.28
N THR A 214 -12.17 -17.27 -16.95
CA THR A 214 -11.82 -17.65 -15.58
C THR A 214 -11.30 -16.45 -14.77
N GLY A 215 -10.71 -15.44 -15.42
CA GLY A 215 -10.14 -14.24 -14.80
C GLY A 215 -11.18 -13.23 -14.31
N TRP A 216 -12.41 -13.25 -14.87
CA TRP A 216 -13.45 -12.25 -14.58
C TRP A 216 -13.72 -11.99 -13.08
N PRO A 217 -13.87 -13.01 -12.20
CA PRO A 217 -14.09 -12.75 -10.77
C PRO A 217 -12.89 -12.09 -10.08
N TYR A 218 -11.67 -12.44 -10.51
CA TYR A 218 -10.44 -11.84 -9.99
C TYR A 218 -10.28 -10.40 -10.48
N LEU A 219 -10.67 -10.12 -11.74
CA LEU A 219 -10.72 -8.75 -12.25
C LEU A 219 -11.63 -7.88 -11.40
N LEU A 220 -12.87 -8.29 -11.15
CA LEU A 220 -13.84 -7.49 -10.39
C LEU A 220 -13.31 -7.15 -8.99
N SER A 221 -12.79 -8.14 -8.26
CA SER A 221 -12.26 -7.89 -6.91
C SER A 221 -11.04 -6.94 -6.91
N SER A 222 -10.10 -7.14 -7.85
CA SER A 222 -8.93 -6.28 -7.98
C SER A 222 -9.27 -4.89 -8.49
N PHE A 223 -10.22 -4.77 -9.42
CA PHE A 223 -10.67 -3.50 -9.95
C PHE A 223 -11.28 -2.61 -8.86
N PHE A 224 -12.22 -3.14 -8.07
CA PHE A 224 -12.83 -2.36 -7.00
C PHE A 224 -11.86 -2.00 -5.89
N LEU A 225 -10.91 -2.88 -5.56
CA LEU A 225 -9.85 -2.56 -4.61
C LEU A 225 -9.01 -1.37 -5.10
N VAL A 226 -8.59 -1.39 -6.37
CA VAL A 226 -7.75 -0.32 -6.94
C VAL A 226 -8.57 0.94 -7.22
N ALA A 227 -9.78 0.81 -7.72
CA ALA A 227 -10.69 1.94 -7.93
C ALA A 227 -10.93 2.69 -6.61
N TYR A 228 -11.21 1.98 -5.53
CA TYR A 228 -11.32 2.56 -4.20
C TYR A 228 -10.09 3.37 -3.78
N MET A 229 -8.89 2.86 -4.07
CA MET A 229 -7.64 3.54 -3.69
C MET A 229 -7.25 4.72 -4.60
N GLN A 230 -7.83 4.83 -5.80
CA GLN A 230 -7.40 5.82 -6.80
C GLN A 230 -8.50 6.81 -7.20
N VAL A 231 -9.75 6.56 -6.81
CA VAL A 231 -10.90 7.35 -7.25
C VAL A 231 -10.78 8.82 -6.83
N ASP A 232 -10.31 9.09 -5.61
CA ASP A 232 -10.15 10.45 -5.09
C ASP A 232 -9.22 11.30 -5.98
N VAL A 233 -8.09 10.73 -6.40
CA VAL A 233 -7.12 11.44 -7.25
C VAL A 233 -7.68 11.74 -8.63
N ILE A 234 -8.52 10.85 -9.17
CA ILE A 234 -9.16 11.04 -10.48
C ILE A 234 -10.21 12.14 -10.39
N ILE A 235 -11.02 12.13 -9.33
CA ILE A 235 -12.05 13.17 -9.13
C ILE A 235 -11.37 14.51 -8.83
N LEU A 236 -10.32 14.53 -8.00
CA LEU A 236 -9.50 15.71 -7.77
C LEU A 236 -8.99 16.31 -9.08
N SER A 237 -8.49 15.48 -10.02
CA SER A 237 -7.95 15.96 -11.29
C SER A 237 -8.97 16.64 -12.20
N ALA A 238 -10.25 16.37 -11.99
CA ALA A 238 -11.35 16.99 -12.73
C ALA A 238 -11.88 18.29 -12.07
N LEU A 239 -11.61 18.46 -10.76
CA LEU A 239 -12.23 19.52 -9.96
C LEU A 239 -11.26 20.60 -9.45
N VAL A 240 -9.96 20.28 -9.38
CA VAL A 240 -8.92 21.20 -8.87
C VAL A 240 -7.69 21.17 -9.78
N ASP A 241 -6.77 22.12 -9.55
CA ASP A 241 -5.53 22.23 -10.30
C ASP A 241 -4.50 21.14 -9.95
N GLU A 242 -3.45 21.03 -10.77
CA GLU A 242 -2.37 20.05 -10.60
C GLU A 242 -1.56 20.27 -9.31
N GLN A 243 -1.54 21.52 -8.80
CA GLN A 243 -0.86 21.87 -7.57
C GLN A 243 -1.57 21.25 -6.36
N ALA A 244 -2.90 21.32 -6.31
CA ALA A 244 -3.70 20.70 -5.26
C ALA A 244 -3.55 19.16 -5.27
N ILE A 245 -3.50 18.54 -6.46
CA ILE A 245 -3.19 17.11 -6.58
C ILE A 245 -1.78 16.80 -6.01
N GLY A 246 -0.82 17.70 -6.24
CA GLY A 246 0.52 17.59 -5.66
C GLY A 246 0.53 17.65 -4.15
N TRP A 247 -0.25 18.56 -3.54
CA TRP A 247 -0.40 18.63 -2.09
C TRP A 247 -1.02 17.37 -1.51
N TYR A 248 -2.09 16.86 -2.12
CA TYR A 248 -2.71 15.59 -1.75
C TYR A 248 -1.72 14.43 -1.83
N SER A 249 -1.01 14.34 -2.95
CA SER A 249 -0.05 13.30 -3.23
C SER A 249 1.10 13.25 -2.20
N ALA A 250 1.63 14.41 -1.82
CA ALA A 250 2.68 14.51 -0.82
C ALA A 250 2.19 14.02 0.56
N ALA A 251 1.01 14.45 0.98
CA ALA A 251 0.38 13.99 2.22
C ALA A 251 0.09 12.48 2.19
N TYR A 252 -0.49 11.98 1.09
CA TYR A 252 -0.84 10.57 0.91
C TYR A 252 0.39 9.64 0.91
N ARG A 253 1.53 10.10 0.39
CA ARG A 253 2.80 9.35 0.46
C ARG A 253 3.28 9.16 1.88
N LEU A 254 3.20 10.20 2.73
CA LEU A 254 3.54 10.08 4.14
C LEU A 254 2.59 9.14 4.87
N PHE A 255 1.28 9.30 4.67
CA PHE A 255 0.26 8.40 5.17
C PHE A 255 0.54 6.94 4.77
N GLY A 256 0.79 6.69 3.48
CA GLY A 256 1.07 5.37 2.93
C GLY A 256 2.31 4.69 3.53
N THR A 257 3.30 5.48 3.95
CA THR A 257 4.51 4.95 4.59
C THR A 257 4.18 4.17 5.86
N PHE A 258 3.15 4.57 6.62
CA PHE A 258 2.79 3.91 7.87
C PHE A 258 1.90 2.66 7.67
N LEU A 259 1.36 2.41 6.49
CA LEU A 259 0.51 1.25 6.21
C LEU A 259 1.26 -0.09 6.27
N PHE A 260 2.59 -0.08 6.37
CA PHE A 260 3.37 -1.30 6.57
C PHE A 260 3.07 -1.97 7.93
N ILE A 261 2.71 -1.20 8.97
CA ILE A 261 2.51 -1.72 10.33
C ILE A 261 1.38 -2.76 10.39
N PRO A 262 0.13 -2.44 9.97
CA PRO A 262 -0.93 -3.45 9.94
C PRO A 262 -0.64 -4.58 8.95
N SER A 263 0.09 -4.30 7.85
CA SER A 263 0.46 -5.32 6.86
C SER A 263 1.39 -6.38 7.44
N VAL A 264 2.39 -5.98 8.22
CA VAL A 264 3.29 -6.91 8.93
C VAL A 264 2.51 -7.71 9.98
N TYR A 265 1.64 -7.06 10.73
CA TYR A 265 0.80 -7.73 11.73
C TYR A 265 -0.05 -8.84 11.08
N ILE A 266 -0.76 -8.50 10.01
CA ILE A 266 -1.65 -9.43 9.32
C ILE A 266 -0.87 -10.58 8.65
N MET A 267 0.32 -10.33 8.12
CA MET A 267 1.16 -11.37 7.56
C MET A 267 1.47 -12.48 8.58
N ALA A 268 1.65 -12.12 9.84
CA ALA A 268 1.86 -13.06 10.93
C ALA A 268 0.54 -13.69 11.45
N ALA A 269 -0.53 -12.92 11.52
CA ALA A 269 -1.79 -13.35 12.12
C ALA A 269 -2.67 -14.18 11.16
N PHE A 270 -2.65 -13.89 9.86
CA PHE A 270 -3.55 -14.48 8.86
C PHE A 270 -3.53 -16.02 8.81
N PRO A 271 -2.37 -16.72 8.81
CA PRO A 271 -2.35 -18.18 8.82
C PRO A 271 -2.97 -18.77 10.09
N VAL A 272 -2.78 -18.10 11.22
CA VAL A 272 -3.36 -18.52 12.51
C VAL A 272 -4.87 -18.35 12.50
N LEU A 273 -5.38 -17.21 12.02
CA LEU A 273 -6.80 -16.93 11.88
C LEU A 273 -7.49 -17.96 10.99
N SER A 274 -6.93 -18.25 9.81
CA SER A 274 -7.48 -19.24 8.87
C SER A 274 -7.54 -20.64 9.47
N ARG A 275 -6.53 -21.04 10.25
CA ARG A 275 -6.53 -22.32 10.97
C ARG A 275 -7.57 -22.38 12.09
N LEU A 276 -7.70 -21.31 12.87
CA LEU A 276 -8.65 -21.24 13.97
C LEU A 276 -10.10 -21.20 13.46
N HIS A 277 -10.34 -20.62 12.30
CA HIS A 277 -11.66 -20.61 11.68
C HIS A 277 -12.24 -22.02 11.50
N VAL A 278 -11.40 -22.99 11.16
CA VAL A 278 -11.81 -24.40 10.96
C VAL A 278 -11.83 -25.17 12.28
N ASN A 279 -10.88 -24.92 13.19
CA ASN A 279 -10.62 -25.82 14.31
C ASN A 279 -11.16 -25.31 15.65
N ASP A 280 -11.24 -23.97 15.88
CA ASP A 280 -11.59 -23.40 17.19
C ASP A 280 -12.16 -21.98 17.07
N GLN A 281 -13.46 -21.88 16.98
CA GLN A 281 -14.19 -20.62 16.86
C GLN A 281 -14.04 -19.72 18.09
N GLY A 282 -13.89 -20.28 19.29
CA GLY A 282 -13.68 -19.51 20.52
C GLY A 282 -12.36 -18.77 20.52
N SER A 283 -11.28 -19.47 20.20
CA SER A 283 -9.95 -18.87 20.03
C SER A 283 -9.89 -17.88 18.86
N LEU A 284 -10.66 -18.12 17.78
CA LEU A 284 -10.78 -17.17 16.68
C LEU A 284 -11.38 -15.84 17.16
N HIS A 285 -12.51 -15.87 17.85
CA HIS A 285 -13.17 -14.66 18.36
C HIS A 285 -12.26 -13.90 19.33
N TYR A 286 -11.58 -14.61 20.23
CA TYR A 286 -10.59 -13.99 21.12
C TYR A 286 -9.45 -13.32 20.34
N LEU A 287 -8.89 -13.99 19.32
CA LEU A 287 -7.80 -13.44 18.53
C LEU A 287 -8.24 -12.22 17.70
N ILE A 288 -9.46 -12.21 17.13
CA ILE A 288 -10.03 -11.06 16.42
C ILE A 288 -10.11 -9.85 17.38
N GLY A 289 -10.75 -10.02 18.54
CA GLY A 289 -10.87 -8.94 19.53
C GLY A 289 -9.52 -8.41 20.00
N LYS A 290 -8.57 -9.32 20.29
CA LYS A 290 -7.21 -8.97 20.71
C LYS A 290 -6.42 -8.23 19.61
N SER A 291 -6.59 -8.62 18.34
CA SER A 291 -5.97 -7.97 17.20
C SER A 291 -6.47 -6.54 17.03
N ILE A 292 -7.79 -6.33 17.14
CA ILE A 292 -8.40 -5.01 17.08
C ILE A 292 -7.86 -4.12 18.20
N ASP A 293 -7.81 -4.60 19.44
CA ASP A 293 -7.23 -3.86 20.57
C ASP A 293 -5.76 -3.49 20.32
N THR A 294 -4.97 -4.45 19.85
CA THR A 294 -3.53 -4.23 19.57
C THR A 294 -3.33 -3.16 18.49
N ILE A 295 -4.12 -3.22 17.43
CA ILE A 295 -3.99 -2.25 16.31
C ILE A 295 -4.54 -0.88 16.73
N PHE A 296 -5.58 -0.78 17.57
CA PHE A 296 -5.97 0.51 18.15
C PHE A 296 -4.86 1.10 19.02
N LEU A 297 -4.22 0.28 19.84
CA LEU A 297 -3.10 0.71 20.68
C LEU A 297 -1.93 1.29 19.86
N LEU A 298 -1.70 0.78 18.66
CA LEU A 298 -0.64 1.26 17.74
C LEU A 298 -1.11 2.43 16.87
N SER A 299 -2.32 2.37 16.30
CA SER A 299 -2.80 3.35 15.33
C SER A 299 -3.09 4.71 15.94
N ILE A 300 -3.61 4.76 17.16
CA ILE A 300 -4.00 6.02 17.82
C ILE A 300 -2.81 6.95 18.05
N PRO A 301 -1.69 6.55 18.68
CA PRO A 301 -0.56 7.45 18.87
C PRO A 301 0.08 7.85 17.55
N ILE A 302 0.12 6.97 16.55
CA ILE A 302 0.67 7.28 15.23
C ILE A 302 -0.24 8.26 14.49
N GLY A 303 -1.55 8.00 14.45
CA GLY A 303 -2.51 8.84 13.75
C GLY A 303 -2.64 10.23 14.38
N PHE A 304 -2.83 10.31 15.69
CA PHE A 304 -2.90 11.58 16.40
C PHE A 304 -1.55 12.29 16.42
N GLY A 305 -0.44 11.56 16.55
CA GLY A 305 0.89 12.14 16.42
C GLY A 305 1.09 12.77 15.06
N MET A 306 0.73 12.05 13.97
CA MET A 306 0.77 12.56 12.59
C MET A 306 -0.09 13.81 12.43
N THR A 307 -1.32 13.81 12.97
CA THR A 307 -2.22 14.98 12.93
C THR A 307 -1.56 16.20 13.56
N MET A 308 -0.94 16.07 14.73
CA MET A 308 -0.34 17.19 15.47
C MET A 308 0.90 17.76 14.80
N ILE A 309 1.73 16.92 14.22
CA ILE A 309 2.98 17.35 13.58
C ILE A 309 2.85 17.53 12.07
N ALA A 310 1.66 17.42 11.49
CA ALA A 310 1.43 17.40 10.05
C ALA A 310 2.07 18.59 9.32
N SER A 311 1.75 19.82 9.71
CA SER A 311 2.28 21.02 9.04
C SER A 311 3.80 21.16 9.17
N PRO A 312 4.42 21.10 10.37
CA PRO A 312 5.87 21.15 10.47
C PRO A 312 6.57 19.94 9.80
N LEU A 313 5.95 18.77 9.79
CA LEU A 313 6.52 17.59 9.14
C LEU A 313 6.58 17.75 7.62
N VAL A 314 5.47 18.19 7.01
CA VAL A 314 5.38 18.39 5.56
C VAL A 314 6.36 19.48 5.10
N THR A 315 6.42 20.61 5.78
CA THR A 315 7.34 21.69 5.42
C THR A 315 8.80 21.32 5.64
N LEU A 316 9.11 20.53 6.67
CA LEU A 316 10.44 20.01 6.92
C LEU A 316 10.89 19.04 5.81
N ILE A 317 10.00 18.13 5.40
CA ILE A 317 10.34 17.07 4.45
C ILE A 317 10.31 17.60 3.00
N PHE A 318 9.24 18.31 2.60
CA PHE A 318 8.98 18.67 1.21
C PHE A 318 9.28 20.15 0.89
N GLY A 319 9.35 21.01 1.90
CA GLY A 319 9.56 22.44 1.75
C GLY A 319 8.28 23.26 1.88
N PRO A 320 8.40 24.62 1.91
CA PRO A 320 7.27 25.54 2.18
C PRO A 320 6.18 25.53 1.10
N GLU A 321 6.50 25.16 -0.14
CA GLU A 321 5.53 25.02 -1.24
C GLU A 321 4.42 24.01 -0.94
N PHE A 322 4.71 23.03 -0.08
CA PHE A 322 3.78 22.00 0.35
C PHE A 322 3.05 22.32 1.66
N ALA A 323 3.07 23.55 2.13
CA ALA A 323 2.39 23.93 3.38
C ALA A 323 0.91 23.50 3.39
N ASN A 324 0.21 23.62 2.27
CA ASN A 324 -1.18 23.19 2.09
C ASN A 324 -1.38 21.66 2.20
N SER A 325 -0.32 20.86 2.11
CA SER A 325 -0.38 19.42 2.43
C SER A 325 -0.49 19.16 3.94
N GLY A 326 -0.17 20.14 4.79
CA GLY A 326 -0.26 19.99 6.25
C GLY A 326 -1.66 19.65 6.74
N PRO A 327 -2.70 20.48 6.46
CA PRO A 327 -4.08 20.17 6.80
C PRO A 327 -4.57 18.83 6.24
N ILE A 328 -4.16 18.49 5.00
CA ILE A 328 -4.49 17.22 4.36
C ILE A 328 -3.90 16.04 5.18
N LEU A 329 -2.61 16.12 5.52
CA LEU A 329 -1.94 15.11 6.33
C LEU A 329 -2.53 15.00 7.73
N ALA A 330 -2.99 16.12 8.31
CA ALA A 330 -3.65 16.12 9.61
C ALA A 330 -4.95 15.30 9.59
N VAL A 331 -5.76 15.46 8.55
CA VAL A 331 -6.97 14.63 8.34
C VAL A 331 -6.57 13.17 8.09
N LEU A 332 -5.59 12.91 7.21
CA LEU A 332 -5.10 11.56 6.93
C LEU A 332 -4.52 10.86 8.17
N GLY A 333 -4.00 11.61 9.15
CA GLY A 333 -3.60 11.06 10.45
C GLY A 333 -4.77 10.41 11.20
N VAL A 334 -5.92 11.05 11.23
CA VAL A 334 -7.15 10.46 11.80
C VAL A 334 -7.64 9.28 10.95
N VAL A 335 -7.61 9.44 9.63
CA VAL A 335 -8.01 8.38 8.68
C VAL A 335 -7.14 7.13 8.85
N LEU A 336 -5.86 7.27 9.15
CA LEU A 336 -4.94 6.15 9.39
C LEU A 336 -5.44 5.19 10.47
N ILE A 337 -6.08 5.72 11.52
CA ILE A 337 -6.66 4.92 12.61
C ILE A 337 -7.76 4.01 12.04
N LEU A 338 -8.61 4.54 11.17
CA LEU A 338 -9.70 3.81 10.53
C LEU A 338 -9.17 2.79 9.52
N THR A 339 -8.24 3.21 8.67
CA THR A 339 -7.62 2.35 7.65
C THR A 339 -6.93 1.13 8.27
N TYR A 340 -6.24 1.29 9.41
CA TYR A 340 -5.62 0.17 10.12
C TYR A 340 -6.67 -0.87 10.53
N GLN A 341 -7.82 -0.43 11.04
CA GLN A 341 -8.91 -1.34 11.40
C GLN A 341 -9.52 -2.01 10.17
N ASN A 342 -9.72 -1.26 9.08
CA ASN A 342 -10.25 -1.80 7.83
C ASN A 342 -9.35 -2.86 7.20
N ILE A 343 -8.04 -2.68 7.25
CA ILE A 343 -7.07 -3.71 6.81
C ILE A 343 -7.26 -4.99 7.62
N LEU A 344 -7.39 -4.91 8.94
CA LEU A 344 -7.62 -6.08 9.78
C LEU A 344 -8.96 -6.75 9.48
N ILE A 345 -10.05 -5.97 9.50
CA ILE A 345 -11.41 -6.47 9.29
C ILE A 345 -11.51 -7.17 7.93
N GLY A 346 -10.94 -6.57 6.87
CA GLY A 346 -10.89 -7.18 5.56
C GLY A 346 -10.21 -8.55 5.56
N HIS A 347 -9.06 -8.66 6.19
CA HIS A 347 -8.35 -9.94 6.29
C HIS A 347 -9.03 -10.95 7.22
N PHE A 348 -9.72 -10.51 8.28
CA PHE A 348 -10.54 -11.40 9.10
C PHE A 348 -11.68 -12.01 8.28
N LEU A 349 -12.41 -11.18 7.51
CA LEU A 349 -13.47 -11.67 6.64
C LEU A 349 -12.94 -12.63 5.56
N ILE A 350 -11.77 -12.33 4.99
CA ILE A 350 -11.12 -13.23 4.01
C ILE A 350 -10.73 -14.57 4.67
N SER A 351 -10.15 -14.54 5.88
CA SER A 351 -9.75 -15.76 6.60
C SER A 351 -10.93 -16.65 7.01
N MET A 352 -12.15 -16.09 7.03
CA MET A 352 -13.42 -16.76 7.32
C MET A 352 -14.23 -17.11 6.05
N ASP A 353 -13.60 -17.09 4.86
CA ASP A 353 -14.25 -17.33 3.56
C ASP A 353 -15.37 -16.34 3.21
N ARG A 354 -15.36 -15.14 3.84
CA ARG A 354 -16.33 -14.05 3.61
C ARG A 354 -15.80 -12.94 2.70
N GLN A 355 -14.83 -13.22 1.82
CA GLN A 355 -14.24 -12.25 0.91
C GLN A 355 -15.26 -11.55 0.02
N ASN A 356 -16.33 -12.26 -0.39
CA ASN A 356 -17.39 -11.66 -1.21
C ASN A 356 -18.17 -10.58 -0.44
N ALA A 357 -18.35 -10.74 0.87
CA ALA A 357 -18.99 -9.74 1.70
C ALA A 357 -18.11 -8.48 1.80
N TRP A 358 -16.80 -8.65 2.02
CA TRP A 358 -15.85 -7.54 2.05
C TRP A 358 -15.75 -6.82 0.70
N THR A 359 -15.72 -7.56 -0.42
CA THR A 359 -15.76 -6.95 -1.76
C THR A 359 -17.01 -6.09 -1.96
N LYS A 360 -18.18 -6.52 -1.49
CA LYS A 360 -19.39 -5.70 -1.54
C LYS A 360 -19.25 -4.39 -0.75
N VAL A 361 -18.64 -4.46 0.43
CA VAL A 361 -18.35 -3.24 1.23
C VAL A 361 -17.45 -2.29 0.45
N MET A 362 -16.37 -2.78 -0.17
CA MET A 362 -15.49 -1.95 -1.02
C MET A 362 -16.21 -1.35 -2.22
N VAL A 363 -17.10 -2.11 -2.89
CA VAL A 363 -17.92 -1.60 -4.00
C VAL A 363 -18.82 -0.45 -3.54
N VAL A 364 -19.55 -0.64 -2.44
CA VAL A 364 -20.43 0.39 -1.88
C VAL A 364 -19.62 1.62 -1.48
N ALA A 365 -18.46 1.43 -0.84
CA ALA A 365 -17.56 2.48 -0.46
C ALA A 365 -17.06 3.30 -1.68
N THR A 366 -16.56 2.63 -2.71
CA THR A 366 -16.11 3.27 -3.96
C THR A 366 -17.21 4.11 -4.60
N ILE A 367 -18.44 3.57 -4.68
CA ILE A 367 -19.56 4.31 -5.24
C ILE A 367 -19.96 5.50 -4.37
N ALA A 368 -19.92 5.35 -3.04
CA ALA A 368 -20.24 6.43 -2.10
C ALA A 368 -19.19 7.55 -2.06
N THR A 369 -17.93 7.24 -2.34
CA THR A 369 -16.85 8.25 -2.41
C THR A 369 -17.11 9.28 -3.51
N ILE A 370 -17.63 8.85 -4.67
CA ILE A 370 -17.84 9.75 -5.82
C ILE A 370 -18.71 10.97 -5.47
N PRO A 371 -19.95 10.83 -4.96
CA PRO A 371 -20.76 12.01 -4.58
C PRO A 371 -20.17 12.77 -3.39
N LEU A 372 -19.48 12.12 -2.47
CA LEU A 372 -18.80 12.81 -1.37
C LEU A 372 -17.69 13.72 -1.90
N ASP A 373 -16.85 13.24 -2.79
CA ASP A 373 -15.81 14.04 -3.44
C ASP A 373 -16.39 15.20 -4.25
N MET A 374 -17.44 14.94 -5.04
CA MET A 374 -18.11 15.97 -5.84
C MET A 374 -18.68 17.11 -5.01
N VAL A 375 -19.01 16.88 -3.74
CA VAL A 375 -19.51 17.90 -2.81
C VAL A 375 -18.38 18.52 -1.99
N LEU A 376 -17.53 17.69 -1.37
CA LEU A 376 -16.54 18.16 -0.40
C LEU A 376 -15.34 18.84 -1.05
N ILE A 377 -14.91 18.41 -2.23
CA ILE A 377 -13.77 19.02 -2.92
C ILE A 377 -14.09 20.47 -3.32
N PRO A 378 -15.20 20.79 -4.05
CA PRO A 378 -15.54 22.17 -4.36
C PRO A 378 -15.87 22.98 -3.11
N TRP A 379 -16.48 22.40 -2.10
CA TRP A 379 -16.77 23.10 -0.84
C TRP A 379 -15.49 23.51 -0.10
N CYS A 380 -14.51 22.60 0.03
CA CYS A 380 -13.22 22.92 0.65
C CYS A 380 -12.40 23.91 -0.19
N GLU A 381 -12.48 23.82 -1.52
CA GLU A 381 -11.83 24.78 -2.41
C GLU A 381 -12.39 26.19 -2.18
N ALA A 382 -13.72 26.34 -2.16
CA ALA A 382 -14.38 27.61 -1.96
C ALA A 382 -14.16 28.20 -0.55
N THR A 383 -14.05 27.34 0.49
CA THR A 383 -13.99 27.77 1.89
C THR A 383 -12.58 27.97 2.39
N PHE A 384 -11.65 27.09 2.00
CA PHE A 384 -10.29 27.02 2.53
C PHE A 384 -9.22 27.28 1.45
N GLY A 385 -9.58 27.40 0.17
CA GLY A 385 -8.64 27.47 -0.95
C GLY A 385 -7.80 26.16 -1.09
N ASN A 386 -8.37 25.03 -0.68
CA ASN A 386 -7.68 23.75 -0.68
C ASN A 386 -8.68 22.62 -0.92
N GLY A 387 -9.04 22.39 -2.18
CA GLY A 387 -9.96 21.31 -2.55
C GLY A 387 -9.44 19.91 -2.22
N ALA A 388 -8.12 19.73 -2.21
CA ALA A 388 -7.48 18.47 -1.85
C ALA A 388 -7.78 18.04 -0.38
N LEU A 389 -8.04 19.00 0.51
CA LEU A 389 -8.53 18.74 1.86
C LEU A 389 -9.92 18.05 1.83
N GLY A 390 -10.78 18.45 0.88
CA GLY A 390 -12.08 17.83 0.67
C GLY A 390 -11.97 16.34 0.32
N GLY A 391 -11.03 15.98 -0.56
CA GLY A 391 -10.73 14.58 -0.88
C GLY A 391 -10.27 13.77 0.34
N ALA A 392 -9.42 14.35 1.20
CA ALA A 392 -8.99 13.67 2.43
C ALA A 392 -10.15 13.46 3.43
N ILE A 393 -11.06 14.43 3.56
CA ILE A 393 -12.26 14.31 4.41
C ILE A 393 -13.20 13.23 3.83
N SER A 394 -13.44 13.24 2.52
CA SER A 394 -14.24 12.24 1.82
C SER A 394 -13.68 10.84 2.05
N PHE A 395 -12.36 10.65 1.89
CA PHE A 395 -11.68 9.41 2.17
C PHE A 395 -11.91 8.95 3.62
N GLY A 396 -11.81 9.87 4.58
CA GLY A 396 -12.09 9.57 6.00
C GLY A 396 -13.53 9.12 6.26
N MET A 397 -14.51 9.77 5.64
CA MET A 397 -15.92 9.37 5.75
C MET A 397 -16.17 8.00 5.14
N THR A 398 -15.52 7.71 4.03
CA THR A 398 -15.59 6.41 3.36
C THR A 398 -14.95 5.32 4.22
N GLU A 399 -13.75 5.55 4.77
CA GLU A 399 -13.08 4.62 5.69
C GLU A 399 -13.92 4.34 6.94
N LEU A 400 -14.56 5.36 7.49
CA LEU A 400 -15.48 5.21 8.64
C LEU A 400 -16.68 4.33 8.27
N SER A 401 -17.30 4.57 7.10
CA SER A 401 -18.42 3.77 6.64
C SER A 401 -18.03 2.31 6.40
N MET A 402 -16.85 2.06 5.83
CA MET A 402 -16.29 0.72 5.64
C MET A 402 -16.05 0.02 6.98
N MET A 403 -15.49 0.72 7.96
CA MET A 403 -15.25 0.17 9.29
C MET A 403 -16.57 -0.23 9.95
N LEU A 404 -17.59 0.62 9.91
CA LEU A 404 -18.91 0.31 10.49
C LEU A 404 -19.58 -0.89 9.80
N MET A 405 -19.57 -0.94 8.47
CA MET A 405 -20.09 -2.07 7.71
C MET A 405 -19.27 -3.35 7.98
N GLY A 406 -17.95 -3.22 8.06
CA GLY A 406 -17.06 -4.34 8.34
C GLY A 406 -17.25 -4.91 9.75
N LEU A 407 -17.39 -4.06 10.76
CA LEU A 407 -17.69 -4.47 12.14
C LEU A 407 -19.04 -5.22 12.23
N TYR A 408 -20.05 -4.77 11.48
CA TYR A 408 -21.34 -5.46 11.40
C TYR A 408 -21.23 -6.87 10.79
N LEU A 409 -20.29 -7.07 9.89
CA LEU A 409 -20.07 -8.37 9.24
C LEU A 409 -19.22 -9.35 10.10
N LEU A 410 -18.58 -8.88 11.15
CA LEU A 410 -17.84 -9.78 12.06
C LEU A 410 -18.79 -10.75 12.79
N PRO A 411 -18.32 -11.93 13.20
CA PRO A 411 -19.11 -12.87 13.97
C PRO A 411 -19.60 -12.26 15.29
N THR A 412 -20.82 -12.60 15.69
CA THR A 412 -21.34 -12.22 17.02
C THR A 412 -20.46 -12.80 18.11
N GLY A 413 -20.03 -11.95 19.05
CA GLY A 413 -19.11 -12.37 20.14
C GLY A 413 -17.62 -12.19 19.82
N ALA A 414 -17.23 -11.84 18.59
CA ALA A 414 -15.84 -11.50 18.29
C ALA A 414 -15.39 -10.19 18.97
N LEU A 415 -16.33 -9.27 19.16
CA LEU A 415 -16.13 -8.03 19.93
C LEU A 415 -16.94 -8.09 21.23
N THR A 416 -16.27 -7.78 22.32
CA THR A 416 -16.82 -7.77 23.66
C THR A 416 -16.89 -6.35 24.23
N ARG A 417 -17.61 -6.16 25.33
CA ARG A 417 -17.58 -4.88 26.06
C ARG A 417 -16.17 -4.52 26.55
N ALA A 418 -15.32 -5.52 26.78
CA ALA A 418 -13.93 -5.28 27.16
C ALA A 418 -13.14 -4.57 26.04
N ASN A 419 -13.34 -4.98 24.77
CA ASN A 419 -12.71 -4.32 23.63
C ASN A 419 -13.16 -2.85 23.50
N LEU A 420 -14.45 -2.56 23.73
CA LEU A 420 -14.95 -1.20 23.74
C LEU A 420 -14.29 -0.34 24.84
N TRP A 421 -14.14 -0.90 26.04
CA TRP A 421 -13.44 -0.23 27.13
C TRP A 421 -11.95 -0.01 26.83
N THR A 422 -11.29 -0.99 26.19
CA THR A 422 -9.90 -0.85 25.74
C THR A 422 -9.79 0.27 24.72
N ALA A 423 -10.65 0.29 23.69
CA ALA A 423 -10.67 1.35 22.67
C ALA A 423 -10.89 2.74 23.29
N LEU A 424 -11.84 2.85 24.27
CA LEU A 424 -12.09 4.11 24.97
C LEU A 424 -10.87 4.59 25.76
N ARG A 425 -10.21 3.70 26.51
CA ARG A 425 -9.00 4.04 27.28
C ARG A 425 -7.85 4.47 26.36
N VAL A 426 -7.66 3.76 25.27
CA VAL A 426 -6.64 4.09 24.26
C VAL A 426 -6.94 5.45 23.63
N MET A 427 -8.22 5.73 23.30
CA MET A 427 -8.65 7.03 22.78
C MET A 427 -8.38 8.15 23.79
N VAL A 428 -8.71 7.97 25.07
CA VAL A 428 -8.41 8.96 26.13
C VAL A 428 -6.90 9.19 26.23
N ALA A 429 -6.08 8.13 26.21
CA ALA A 429 -4.63 8.27 26.22
C ALA A 429 -4.11 9.07 25.00
N GLY A 430 -4.67 8.84 23.82
CA GLY A 430 -4.36 9.59 22.60
C GLY A 430 -4.78 11.06 22.68
N LEU A 431 -5.97 11.34 23.18
CA LEU A 431 -6.44 12.73 23.35
C LEU A 431 -5.58 13.51 24.36
N VAL A 432 -5.20 12.91 25.48
CA VAL A 432 -4.27 13.53 26.44
C VAL A 432 -2.90 13.75 25.81
N MET A 433 -2.40 12.81 24.99
CA MET A 433 -1.18 12.99 24.20
C MET A 433 -1.27 14.22 23.29
N ILE A 434 -2.42 14.44 22.60
CA ILE A 434 -2.64 15.64 21.76
C ILE A 434 -2.51 16.90 22.64
N VAL A 435 -3.16 16.96 23.80
CA VAL A 435 -3.08 18.10 24.71
C VAL A 435 -1.66 18.37 25.19
N VAL A 436 -0.89 17.31 25.48
CA VAL A 436 0.53 17.47 25.87
C VAL A 436 1.35 18.01 24.70
N VAL A 437 1.25 17.39 23.52
CA VAL A 437 2.00 17.79 22.33
C VAL A 437 1.69 19.23 21.91
N SER A 438 0.42 19.66 21.97
CA SER A 438 0.00 21.01 21.59
C SER A 438 0.57 22.13 22.48
N ARG A 439 1.12 21.81 23.64
CA ARG A 439 1.82 22.78 24.51
C ARG A 439 3.28 23.06 24.07
N PHE A 440 3.80 22.23 23.19
CA PHE A 440 5.19 22.24 22.76
C PHE A 440 5.34 22.33 21.24
N ASP A 441 4.29 22.74 20.51
CA ASP A 441 4.24 22.83 19.05
C ASP A 441 5.25 23.84 18.47
N ASN A 442 5.64 24.86 19.24
CA ASN A 442 6.65 25.85 18.86
C ASN A 442 8.11 25.33 18.97
N LEU A 443 8.33 24.12 19.48
CA LEU A 443 9.67 23.56 19.63
C LEU A 443 10.04 22.74 18.39
N PHE A 444 11.34 22.41 18.27
CA PHE A 444 11.81 21.52 17.21
C PHE A 444 11.05 20.17 17.23
N ILE A 445 10.59 19.71 16.08
CA ILE A 445 9.66 18.59 15.90
C ILE A 445 9.97 17.31 16.70
N ALA A 446 11.26 17.04 16.96
CA ALA A 446 11.67 15.88 17.74
C ALA A 446 11.21 15.94 19.21
N ILE A 447 11.06 17.14 19.79
CA ILE A 447 10.67 17.32 21.19
C ILE A 447 9.18 16.98 21.39
N PRO A 448 8.23 17.58 20.64
CA PRO A 448 6.83 17.17 20.73
C PRO A 448 6.60 15.70 20.42
N VAL A 449 7.31 15.13 19.44
CA VAL A 449 7.24 13.67 19.15
C VAL A 449 7.68 12.85 20.36
N PHE A 450 8.84 13.16 20.95
CA PHE A 450 9.33 12.44 22.13
C PHE A 450 8.37 12.54 23.31
N LEU A 451 7.90 13.76 23.62
CA LEU A 451 6.94 13.99 24.70
C LEU A 451 5.60 13.29 24.45
N GLY A 452 5.15 13.26 23.20
CA GLY A 452 3.95 12.53 22.77
C GLY A 452 4.10 11.02 23.04
N VAL A 453 5.19 10.42 22.62
CA VAL A 453 5.47 8.98 22.87
C VAL A 453 5.53 8.69 24.35
N VAL A 454 6.28 9.49 25.12
CA VAL A 454 6.43 9.27 26.58
C VAL A 454 5.10 9.43 27.31
N SER A 455 4.33 10.49 27.01
CA SER A 455 3.03 10.72 27.66
C SER A 455 2.02 9.63 27.31
N TYR A 456 1.98 9.18 26.05
CA TYR A 456 1.11 8.10 25.63
C TYR A 456 1.46 6.77 26.34
N LEU A 457 2.73 6.37 26.33
CA LEU A 457 3.18 5.16 27.01
C LEU A 457 2.92 5.21 28.54
N ALA A 458 3.16 6.35 29.16
CA ALA A 458 2.86 6.55 30.58
C ALA A 458 1.37 6.36 30.86
N LEU A 459 0.47 6.89 30.01
CA LEU A 459 -0.96 6.71 30.16
C LEU A 459 -1.42 5.29 29.88
N VAL A 460 -0.84 4.61 28.89
CA VAL A 460 -1.10 3.18 28.61
C VAL A 460 -0.79 2.32 29.84
N LEU A 461 0.32 2.62 30.52
CA LEU A 461 0.69 1.92 31.76
C LEU A 461 -0.23 2.29 32.94
N LEU A 462 -0.52 3.59 33.12
CA LEU A 462 -1.37 4.11 34.21
C LEU A 462 -2.80 3.58 34.12
N LEU A 463 -3.38 3.58 32.92
CA LEU A 463 -4.73 3.10 32.65
C LEU A 463 -4.80 1.56 32.55
N ARG A 464 -3.66 0.88 32.69
CA ARG A 464 -3.55 -0.60 32.62
C ARG A 464 -4.23 -1.14 31.35
N ILE A 465 -3.94 -0.52 30.20
CA ILE A 465 -4.54 -0.91 28.92
C ILE A 465 -4.01 -2.28 28.47
N ILE A 466 -2.71 -2.54 28.71
CA ILE A 466 -2.08 -3.83 28.42
C ILE A 466 -2.33 -4.77 29.62
N PRO A 467 -2.95 -5.94 29.40
CA PRO A 467 -3.10 -6.95 30.46
C PRO A 467 -1.73 -7.37 31.03
N LYS A 468 -1.70 -7.71 32.33
CA LYS A 468 -0.45 -8.11 33.00
C LYS A 468 0.25 -9.30 32.34
N GLU A 469 -0.53 -10.22 31.77
CA GLU A 469 -0.04 -11.41 31.06
C GLU A 469 0.75 -11.05 29.79
N ASP A 470 0.23 -10.11 29.01
CA ASP A 470 0.90 -9.61 27.80
C ASP A 470 2.16 -8.80 28.13
N PHE A 471 2.11 -8.03 29.22
CA PHE A 471 3.26 -7.27 29.68
C PHE A 471 4.40 -8.20 30.15
N ALA A 472 4.08 -9.28 30.86
CA ALA A 472 5.05 -10.29 31.26
C ALA A 472 5.66 -11.01 30.04
N PHE A 473 4.86 -11.29 29.02
CA PHE A 473 5.33 -11.88 27.76
C PHE A 473 6.30 -10.94 27.01
N LEU A 474 5.95 -9.65 26.92
CA LEU A 474 6.83 -8.63 26.31
C LEU A 474 8.14 -8.46 27.07
N GLN A 475 8.11 -8.45 28.40
CA GLN A 475 9.32 -8.42 29.22
C GLN A 475 10.20 -9.65 28.99
N GLY A 476 9.60 -10.83 28.91
CA GLY A 476 10.32 -12.08 28.60
C GLY A 476 11.00 -12.05 27.23
N LEU A 477 10.31 -11.53 26.21
CA LEU A 477 10.88 -11.35 24.87
C LEU A 477 12.04 -10.34 24.84
N LEU A 478 11.88 -9.20 25.49
CA LEU A 478 12.95 -8.21 25.60
C LEU A 478 14.18 -8.77 26.32
N GLN A 479 13.98 -9.49 27.42
CA GLN A 479 15.07 -10.15 28.12
C GLN A 479 15.80 -11.20 27.25
N GLN A 480 15.04 -11.98 26.45
CA GLN A 480 15.63 -12.94 25.52
C GLN A 480 16.45 -12.25 24.42
N LEU A 481 15.96 -11.13 23.86
CA LEU A 481 16.67 -10.34 22.85
C LEU A 481 17.96 -9.72 23.45
N PHE A 482 17.89 -9.14 24.64
CA PHE A 482 19.05 -8.59 25.33
C PHE A 482 20.08 -9.67 25.69
N ASN A 483 19.62 -10.85 26.12
CA ASN A 483 20.50 -11.97 26.44
C ASN A 483 21.13 -12.59 25.19
N LYS A 484 20.42 -12.60 24.05
CA LYS A 484 20.94 -13.06 22.75
C LYS A 484 21.99 -12.08 22.17
N ALA A 485 21.78 -10.77 22.37
CA ALA A 485 22.75 -9.73 22.00
C ALA A 485 24.02 -9.73 22.88
N ARG A 486 23.94 -10.27 24.09
CA ARG A 486 25.06 -10.39 25.04
C ARG A 486 25.87 -11.69 24.94
N ARG A 487 25.40 -12.70 24.18
CA ARG A 487 26.18 -13.91 23.94
C ARG A 487 27.24 -13.59 22.89
N PRO A 488 28.56 -13.67 23.19
CA PRO A 488 29.57 -13.59 22.17
C PRO A 488 29.36 -14.72 21.16
N GLN A 489 29.55 -14.42 19.89
CA GLN A 489 29.58 -15.44 18.85
C GLN A 489 30.62 -16.50 19.26
N PRO A 490 30.32 -17.81 19.18
CA PRO A 490 31.35 -18.82 19.36
C PRO A 490 32.42 -18.58 18.31
N GLU A 491 33.66 -18.36 18.78
CA GLU A 491 34.83 -18.31 17.94
C GLU A 491 34.82 -19.53 17.00
N ALA A 492 34.95 -19.26 15.71
CA ALA A 492 35.13 -20.28 14.72
C ALA A 492 36.38 -21.07 15.10
N VAL A 493 36.18 -22.29 15.61
CA VAL A 493 37.27 -23.24 15.82
C VAL A 493 37.80 -23.60 14.44
N ASN A 494 38.97 -23.02 14.11
CA ASN A 494 39.79 -23.44 12.99
C ASN A 494 40.20 -24.90 13.22
N SER A 495 39.74 -25.78 12.39
CA SER A 495 40.36 -27.07 12.11
C SER A 495 40.10 -27.42 10.64
#